data_fa0ca86fce12d5f0c32fb47ee080f04f
#
_entry.id   fa0ca86fce12d5f0c32fb47ee080f04f
#
_cell.length_a   1.000
_cell.length_b   1.000
_cell.length_c   1.000
_cell.angle_alpha   90.00
_cell.angle_beta   90.00
_cell.angle_gamma   90.00
#
_symmetry.space_group_name_H-M   'P 1'
#
loop_
_entity.id
_entity.type
_entity.pdbx_description
1 polymer ?
#
loop_
_entity_poly.entity_id
_entity_poly.type
_entity_poly.pdbx_seq_one_letter_code
_entity_poly.pdbx_strand_id
1 'polypeptide(L)'
;LQMQAEMAKHTAIGNHYIDGTVVTPEGKQVKLSSLIKKGEYTMLEFWASWCRPCRQEIPHLKKVHEKYKDFNIISISVDERDADWKKAMAKEGMTWTQVRNPEGFGGMVMGEYGINGIPACLILDKDGNFYKTNMRGAYLDAFLYDYYKK
;
A
#
# COMPACT_ATOMS: atom_id res chain seq x y z
N LEU A 1 22.45 0.27 -9.22
CA LEU A 1 22.48 -1.15 -8.87
C LEU A 1 22.73 -1.36 -7.38
N GLN A 2 23.81 -0.77 -6.86
CA GLN A 2 24.13 -0.90 -5.44
C GLN A 2 23.08 -0.22 -4.57
N MET A 3 22.59 0.93 -4.99
CA MET A 3 21.52 1.64 -4.28
C MET A 3 20.24 0.82 -4.22
N GLN A 4 19.86 0.18 -5.33
CA GLN A 4 18.67 -0.68 -5.36
C GLN A 4 18.82 -1.89 -4.43
N ALA A 5 20.02 -2.48 -4.38
CA ALA A 5 20.29 -3.62 -3.50
C ALA A 5 20.16 -3.22 -2.03
N GLU A 6 20.63 -2.02 -1.67
CA GLU A 6 20.51 -1.54 -0.29
C GLU A 6 19.05 -1.20 0.08
N MET A 7 18.32 -0.57 -0.83
CA MET A 7 16.90 -0.28 -0.62
C MET A 7 16.09 -1.57 -0.46
N ALA A 8 16.37 -2.56 -1.29
CA ALA A 8 15.69 -3.86 -1.20
C ALA A 8 15.96 -4.57 0.12
N LYS A 9 17.09 -4.32 0.78
CA LYS A 9 17.39 -4.89 2.09
C LYS A 9 16.45 -4.35 3.18
N HIS A 10 16.04 -3.09 3.07
CA HIS A 10 15.14 -2.48 4.06
C HIS A 10 13.76 -3.12 4.04
N THR A 11 13.31 -3.58 2.88
CA THR A 11 12.02 -4.25 2.73
C THR A 11 12.12 -5.75 2.55
N ALA A 12 13.26 -6.33 2.95
CA ALA A 12 13.45 -7.77 2.86
C ALA A 12 12.44 -8.50 3.75
N ILE A 13 11.99 -9.65 3.26
CA ILE A 13 11.04 -10.49 3.99
C ILE A 13 11.59 -10.78 5.40
N GLY A 14 10.77 -10.56 6.41
CA GLY A 14 11.12 -10.74 7.81
C GLY A 14 11.51 -9.45 8.53
N ASN A 15 11.88 -8.39 7.80
CA ASN A 15 12.17 -7.10 8.44
C ASN A 15 10.87 -6.41 8.82
N HIS A 16 10.92 -5.65 9.92
CA HIS A 16 9.76 -4.85 10.35
C HIS A 16 9.53 -3.69 9.37
N TYR A 17 8.25 -3.30 9.22
CA TYR A 17 7.91 -2.17 8.35
C TYR A 17 8.60 -0.89 8.83
N ILE A 18 8.73 0.05 7.92
CA ILE A 18 9.39 1.33 8.18
C ILE A 18 8.31 2.39 8.36
N ASP A 19 8.31 3.06 9.51
CA ASP A 19 7.34 4.12 9.78
C ASP A 19 7.70 5.38 9.00
N GLY A 20 6.71 6.23 8.80
CA GLY A 20 6.89 7.48 8.10
C GLY A 20 5.63 8.33 8.18
N THR A 21 5.73 9.57 7.71
CA THR A 21 4.60 10.49 7.71
C THR A 21 3.86 10.43 6.38
N VAL A 22 2.54 10.31 6.46
CA VAL A 22 1.65 10.32 5.30
C VAL A 22 0.53 11.32 5.53
N VAL A 23 -0.18 11.69 4.47
CA VAL A 23 -1.24 12.71 4.52
C VAL A 23 -2.58 12.05 4.28
N THR A 24 -3.55 12.34 5.16
CA THR A 24 -4.92 11.83 5.01
C THR A 24 -5.69 12.68 3.99
N PRO A 25 -6.85 12.18 3.50
CA PRO A 25 -7.69 13.00 2.60
C PRO A 25 -8.14 14.33 3.21
N GLU A 26 -8.21 14.41 4.54
CA GLU A 26 -8.55 15.64 5.26
C GLU A 26 -7.37 16.61 5.42
N GLY A 27 -6.20 16.24 4.90
CA GLY A 27 -5.01 17.08 4.97
C GLY A 27 -4.19 16.92 6.24
N LYS A 28 -4.50 15.95 7.08
CA LYS A 28 -3.76 15.70 8.30
C LYS A 28 -2.51 14.88 8.03
N GLN A 29 -1.42 15.23 8.69
CA GLN A 29 -0.22 14.41 8.70
C GLN A 29 -0.35 13.38 9.82
N VAL A 30 -0.20 12.11 9.47
CA VAL A 30 -0.25 11.00 10.43
C VAL A 30 0.92 10.07 10.18
N LYS A 31 1.27 9.29 11.19
CA LYS A 31 2.28 8.24 11.03
C LYS A 31 1.65 7.00 10.41
N LEU A 32 2.38 6.34 9.52
CA LEU A 32 1.92 5.08 8.91
C LEU A 32 1.58 4.06 10.01
N SER A 33 2.37 4.04 11.09
CA SER A 33 2.15 3.13 12.22
C SER A 33 0.77 3.30 12.86
N SER A 34 0.18 4.48 12.79
CA SER A 34 -1.16 4.71 13.35
C SER A 34 -2.26 4.01 12.56
N LEU A 35 -1.97 3.56 11.34
CA LEU A 35 -2.92 2.92 10.44
C LEU A 35 -2.76 1.40 10.40
N ILE A 36 -1.65 0.89 10.92
CA ILE A 36 -1.36 -0.54 10.90
C ILE A 36 -1.90 -1.16 12.18
N LYS A 37 -2.69 -2.22 12.02
CA LYS A 37 -3.36 -2.88 13.13
C LYS A 37 -2.62 -4.14 13.52
N LYS A 38 -2.11 -4.19 14.75
CA LYS A 38 -1.45 -5.37 15.28
C LYS A 38 -2.44 -6.53 15.30
N GLY A 39 -1.97 -7.70 14.88
CA GLY A 39 -2.81 -8.89 14.85
C GLY A 39 -3.56 -9.10 13.54
N GLU A 40 -3.47 -8.16 12.60
CA GLU A 40 -4.07 -8.27 11.27
C GLU A 40 -2.99 -8.22 10.20
N TYR A 41 -3.21 -8.93 9.10
CA TYR A 41 -2.39 -8.73 7.90
C TYR A 41 -2.70 -7.37 7.30
N THR A 42 -1.68 -6.69 6.80
CA THR A 42 -1.81 -5.38 6.19
C THR A 42 -1.20 -5.39 4.79
N MET A 43 -1.92 -4.86 3.83
CA MET A 43 -1.41 -4.63 2.48
C MET A 43 -1.09 -3.14 2.33
N LEU A 44 0.16 -2.84 2.02
CA LEU A 44 0.58 -1.51 1.60
C LEU A 44 0.58 -1.51 0.07
N GLU A 45 -0.32 -0.74 -0.52
CA GLU A 45 -0.51 -0.71 -1.96
C GLU A 45 -0.16 0.68 -2.47
N PHE A 46 0.84 0.76 -3.35
CA PHE A 46 1.36 2.03 -3.88
C PHE A 46 0.78 2.27 -5.26
N TRP A 47 0.21 3.46 -5.47
CA TRP A 47 -0.50 3.80 -6.70
C TRP A 47 -0.46 5.30 -6.97
N ALA A 48 -1.01 5.72 -8.10
CA ALA A 48 -1.23 7.12 -8.42
C ALA A 48 -2.40 7.28 -9.37
N SER A 49 -2.99 8.47 -9.39
CA SER A 49 -4.13 8.78 -10.25
C SER A 49 -3.82 8.61 -11.74
N TRP A 50 -2.57 8.86 -12.13
CA TRP A 50 -2.10 8.76 -13.51
C TRP A 50 -1.63 7.36 -13.89
N CYS A 51 -1.64 6.43 -12.96
CA CYS A 51 -1.17 5.07 -13.20
C CYS A 51 -2.33 4.18 -13.65
N ARG A 52 -2.42 3.94 -14.95
CA ARG A 52 -3.51 3.14 -15.51
C ARG A 52 -3.55 1.70 -14.97
N PRO A 53 -2.42 0.96 -14.93
CA PRO A 53 -2.45 -0.40 -14.36
C PRO A 53 -2.86 -0.42 -12.89
N CYS A 54 -2.48 0.61 -12.12
CA CYS A 54 -2.92 0.73 -10.74
C CYS A 54 -4.45 0.83 -10.66
N ARG A 55 -5.02 1.68 -11.50
CA ARG A 55 -6.46 1.93 -11.48
C ARG A 55 -7.26 0.70 -11.97
N GLN A 56 -6.68 -0.09 -12.87
CA GLN A 56 -7.30 -1.32 -13.34
C GLN A 56 -7.43 -2.37 -12.23
N GLU A 57 -6.58 -2.33 -11.22
CA GLU A 57 -6.63 -3.26 -10.10
C GLU A 57 -7.64 -2.83 -9.02
N ILE A 58 -8.07 -1.58 -9.02
CA ILE A 58 -8.96 -1.06 -7.96
C ILE A 58 -10.27 -1.85 -7.85
N PRO A 59 -10.97 -2.21 -8.94
CA PRO A 59 -12.18 -3.02 -8.80
C PRO A 59 -11.96 -4.33 -8.05
N HIS A 60 -10.81 -4.97 -8.25
CA HIS A 60 -10.44 -6.18 -7.53
C HIS A 60 -10.22 -5.89 -6.05
N LEU A 61 -9.51 -4.82 -5.73
CA LEU A 61 -9.27 -4.43 -4.33
C LEU A 61 -10.58 -4.11 -3.61
N LYS A 62 -11.56 -3.53 -4.29
CA LYS A 62 -12.88 -3.29 -3.72
C LYS A 62 -13.54 -4.59 -3.30
N LYS A 63 -13.48 -5.61 -4.15
CA LYS A 63 -14.05 -6.93 -3.83
C LYS A 63 -13.31 -7.58 -2.66
N VAL A 64 -11.98 -7.48 -2.65
CA VAL A 64 -11.15 -7.99 -1.56
C VAL A 64 -11.54 -7.33 -0.24
N HIS A 65 -11.65 -6.01 -0.25
CA HIS A 65 -12.02 -5.24 0.94
C HIS A 65 -13.39 -5.65 1.48
N GLU A 66 -14.36 -5.87 0.60
CA GLU A 66 -15.69 -6.30 1.01
C GLU A 66 -15.71 -7.72 1.58
N LYS A 67 -14.90 -8.61 1.02
CA LYS A 67 -14.92 -10.02 1.41
C LYS A 67 -14.09 -10.30 2.67
N TYR A 68 -12.93 -9.66 2.81
CA TYR A 68 -11.99 -9.95 3.89
C TYR A 68 -11.90 -8.76 4.84
N LYS A 69 -12.80 -8.70 5.82
CA LYS A 69 -12.92 -7.55 6.72
C LYS A 69 -11.74 -7.36 7.65
N ASP A 70 -11.05 -8.46 7.99
CA ASP A 70 -9.88 -8.40 8.88
C ASP A 70 -8.56 -8.15 8.11
N PHE A 71 -8.63 -8.06 6.79
CA PHE A 71 -7.47 -7.73 5.97
C PHE A 71 -7.40 -6.21 5.82
N ASN A 72 -6.35 -5.62 6.38
CA ASN A 72 -6.18 -4.17 6.39
C ASN A 72 -5.50 -3.72 5.11
N ILE A 73 -6.20 -2.93 4.28
CA ILE A 73 -5.62 -2.37 3.05
C ILE A 73 -5.34 -0.90 3.27
N ILE A 74 -4.10 -0.48 3.02
CA ILE A 74 -3.69 0.92 3.05
C ILE A 74 -3.16 1.26 1.67
N SER A 75 -3.89 2.11 0.93
CA SER A 75 -3.44 2.59 -0.36
C SER A 75 -2.66 3.88 -0.17
N ILE A 76 -1.42 3.90 -0.63
CA ILE A 76 -0.51 5.04 -0.51
C ILE A 76 -0.30 5.63 -1.90
N SER A 77 -0.85 6.83 -2.11
CA SER A 77 -0.70 7.53 -3.38
C SER A 77 0.67 8.20 -3.46
N VAL A 78 1.29 8.11 -4.63
CA VAL A 78 2.50 8.85 -4.95
C VAL A 78 2.19 10.08 -5.82
N ASP A 79 0.93 10.49 -5.88
CA ASP A 79 0.54 11.72 -6.57
C ASP A 79 1.23 12.93 -5.95
N GLU A 80 1.72 13.82 -6.79
CA GLU A 80 2.30 15.08 -6.33
C GLU A 80 1.23 16.10 -6.02
N ARG A 81 0.05 15.98 -6.65
CA ARG A 81 -1.06 16.91 -6.48
C ARG A 81 -2.19 16.27 -5.70
N ASP A 82 -2.54 16.90 -4.61
CA ASP A 82 -3.65 16.46 -3.75
C ASP A 82 -4.98 16.39 -4.52
N ALA A 83 -5.24 17.36 -5.38
CA ALA A 83 -6.48 17.43 -6.16
C ALA A 83 -6.63 16.22 -7.11
N ASP A 84 -5.55 15.84 -7.77
CA ASP A 84 -5.58 14.68 -8.69
C ASP A 84 -5.86 13.39 -7.94
N TRP A 85 -5.25 13.21 -6.78
CA TRP A 85 -5.46 12.08 -5.92
C TRP A 85 -6.92 11.99 -5.47
N LYS A 86 -7.47 13.09 -4.96
CA LYS A 86 -8.85 13.12 -4.46
C LYS A 86 -9.87 12.84 -5.57
N LYS A 87 -9.62 13.39 -6.74
CA LYS A 87 -10.50 13.18 -7.90
C LYS A 87 -10.53 11.70 -8.29
N ALA A 88 -9.36 11.06 -8.32
CA ALA A 88 -9.27 9.65 -8.67
C ALA A 88 -9.95 8.77 -7.60
N MET A 89 -9.73 9.05 -6.32
CA MET A 89 -10.37 8.30 -5.25
C MET A 89 -11.90 8.36 -5.36
N ALA A 90 -12.43 9.54 -5.61
CA ALA A 90 -13.88 9.72 -5.74
C ALA A 90 -14.42 8.96 -6.94
N LYS A 91 -13.73 9.04 -8.07
CA LYS A 91 -14.16 8.38 -9.30
C LYS A 91 -14.14 6.86 -9.17
N GLU A 92 -13.13 6.31 -8.51
CA GLU A 92 -12.99 4.87 -8.34
C GLU A 92 -13.77 4.31 -7.13
N GLY A 93 -14.28 5.19 -6.28
CA GLY A 93 -15.05 4.76 -5.10
C GLY A 93 -14.21 3.96 -4.10
N MET A 94 -13.02 4.44 -3.81
CA MET A 94 -12.10 3.77 -2.88
C MET A 94 -12.49 4.09 -1.45
N THR A 95 -12.98 3.09 -0.71
CA THR A 95 -13.57 3.29 0.62
C THR A 95 -12.69 2.81 1.78
N TRP A 96 -11.60 2.11 1.49
CA TRP A 96 -10.66 1.68 2.54
C TRP A 96 -9.66 2.80 2.84
N THR A 97 -8.72 2.55 3.74
CA THR A 97 -7.74 3.55 4.18
C THR A 97 -6.93 4.08 3.01
N GLN A 98 -6.98 5.40 2.83
CA GLN A 98 -6.29 6.11 1.75
C GLN A 98 -5.40 7.19 2.35
N VAL A 99 -4.13 7.19 1.92
CA VAL A 99 -3.18 8.24 2.30
C VAL A 99 -2.32 8.60 1.09
N ARG A 100 -1.67 9.74 1.16
CA ARG A 100 -0.75 10.18 0.12
C ARG A 100 0.62 10.41 0.75
N ASN A 101 1.68 10.00 0.04
CA ASN A 101 3.04 10.34 0.42
C ASN A 101 3.26 11.82 0.10
N PRO A 102 3.59 12.67 1.09
CA PRO A 102 3.71 14.12 0.86
C PRO A 102 4.79 14.48 -0.17
N GLU A 103 5.76 13.61 -0.37
CA GLU A 103 6.86 13.84 -1.31
C GLU A 103 6.67 13.08 -2.64
N GLY A 104 5.45 12.66 -2.93
CA GLY A 104 5.14 11.92 -4.16
C GLY A 104 5.90 10.59 -4.19
N PHE A 105 6.73 10.39 -5.23
CA PHE A 105 7.57 9.20 -5.34
C PHE A 105 8.82 9.28 -4.48
N GLY A 106 9.15 10.45 -3.95
CA GLY A 106 10.36 10.64 -3.15
C GLY A 106 10.20 10.23 -1.70
N GLY A 107 11.14 10.68 -0.87
CA GLY A 107 11.08 10.49 0.56
C GLY A 107 10.95 9.04 0.99
N MET A 108 9.95 8.74 1.79
CA MET A 108 9.74 7.41 2.35
C MET A 108 9.56 6.33 1.27
N VAL A 109 8.81 6.63 0.22
CA VAL A 109 8.47 5.62 -0.80
C VAL A 109 9.72 5.12 -1.50
N MET A 110 10.51 6.02 -2.09
CA MET A 110 11.73 5.61 -2.78
C MET A 110 12.89 5.42 -1.82
N GLY A 111 13.08 6.35 -0.88
CA GLY A 111 14.24 6.35 0.00
C GLY A 111 14.26 5.23 1.02
N GLU A 112 13.12 4.96 1.64
CA GLU A 112 13.03 3.95 2.69
C GLU A 112 12.53 2.60 2.15
N TYR A 113 11.50 2.62 1.32
CA TYR A 113 10.88 1.39 0.83
C TYR A 113 11.47 0.88 -0.48
N GLY A 114 12.27 1.70 -1.16
CA GLY A 114 12.87 1.31 -2.43
C GLY A 114 11.86 1.12 -3.56
N ILE A 115 10.69 1.71 -3.43
CA ILE A 115 9.65 1.63 -4.46
C ILE A 115 9.99 2.63 -5.56
N ASN A 116 10.36 2.13 -6.73
CA ASN A 116 10.73 2.96 -7.88
C ASN A 116 9.79 2.79 -9.08
N GLY A 117 8.75 2.03 -8.92
CA GLY A 117 7.72 1.82 -9.96
C GLY A 117 6.41 1.39 -9.35
N ILE A 118 5.32 1.72 -10.02
CA ILE A 118 3.97 1.35 -9.59
C ILE A 118 3.21 0.70 -10.75
N PRO A 119 2.24 -0.16 -10.47
CA PRO A 119 1.76 -0.58 -9.16
C PRO A 119 2.79 -1.41 -8.40
N ALA A 120 2.80 -1.27 -7.08
CA ALA A 120 3.64 -2.06 -6.18
C ALA A 120 2.85 -2.35 -4.92
N CYS A 121 3.07 -3.50 -4.31
CA CYS A 121 2.42 -3.81 -3.05
C CYS A 121 3.29 -4.70 -2.18
N LEU A 122 3.12 -4.52 -0.87
CA LEU A 122 3.80 -5.28 0.16
C LEU A 122 2.75 -5.76 1.14
N ILE A 123 2.89 -6.99 1.61
CA ILE A 123 2.01 -7.50 2.68
C ILE A 123 2.83 -7.65 3.95
N LEU A 124 2.31 -7.06 5.02
CA LEU A 124 2.85 -7.18 6.37
C LEU A 124 2.11 -8.30 7.10
N ASP A 125 2.84 -9.08 7.88
CA ASP A 125 2.23 -10.08 8.72
C ASP A 125 1.59 -9.43 9.97
N LYS A 126 1.07 -10.25 10.87
CA LYS A 126 0.37 -9.80 12.07
C LYS A 126 1.24 -9.05 13.06
N ASP A 127 2.56 -9.17 12.94
CA ASP A 127 3.54 -8.49 13.78
C ASP A 127 4.15 -7.26 13.09
N GLY A 128 3.73 -6.95 11.87
CA GLY A 128 4.24 -5.81 11.10
C GLY A 128 5.53 -6.09 10.36
N ASN A 129 5.86 -7.34 10.12
CA ASN A 129 7.04 -7.70 9.35
C ASN A 129 6.68 -7.91 7.89
N PHE A 130 7.58 -7.52 6.98
CA PHE A 130 7.38 -7.78 5.55
C PHE A 130 7.27 -9.28 5.31
N TYR A 131 6.20 -9.68 4.64
CA TYR A 131 5.85 -11.09 4.50
C TYR A 131 5.75 -11.53 3.05
N LYS A 132 5.09 -10.73 2.20
CA LYS A 132 4.93 -11.01 0.77
C LYS A 132 5.09 -9.72 -0.02
N THR A 133 5.54 -9.87 -1.28
CA THR A 133 5.66 -8.75 -2.23
C THR A 133 4.86 -9.08 -3.48
N ASN A 134 4.40 -8.04 -4.16
CA ASN A 134 3.72 -8.13 -5.47
C ASN A 134 2.51 -9.07 -5.48
N MET A 135 1.76 -9.12 -4.38
CA MET A 135 0.54 -9.90 -4.27
C MET A 135 -0.62 -9.15 -4.92
N ARG A 136 -0.88 -9.43 -6.20
CA ARG A 136 -1.96 -8.81 -6.96
C ARG A 136 -2.72 -9.88 -7.75
N GLY A 137 -3.96 -9.58 -8.15
CA GLY A 137 -4.77 -10.46 -8.97
C GLY A 137 -4.94 -11.84 -8.33
N ALA A 138 -4.72 -12.88 -9.10
CA ALA A 138 -4.89 -14.25 -8.64
C ALA A 138 -3.94 -14.64 -7.50
N TYR A 139 -2.75 -14.04 -7.46
CA TYR A 139 -1.81 -14.31 -6.36
C TYR A 139 -2.35 -13.78 -5.03
N LEU A 140 -2.96 -12.61 -5.05
CA LEU A 140 -3.60 -12.05 -3.86
C LEU A 140 -4.78 -12.92 -3.42
N ASP A 141 -5.60 -13.34 -4.37
CA ASP A 141 -6.75 -14.21 -4.07
C ASP A 141 -6.32 -15.52 -3.41
N ALA A 142 -5.27 -16.14 -3.94
CA ALA A 142 -4.74 -17.39 -3.39
C ALA A 142 -4.20 -17.20 -1.97
N PHE A 143 -3.46 -16.11 -1.75
CA PHE A 143 -2.93 -15.78 -0.42
C PHE A 143 -4.07 -15.61 0.59
N LEU A 144 -5.09 -14.84 0.24
CA LEU A 144 -6.21 -14.57 1.14
C LEU A 144 -7.03 -15.83 1.42
N TYR A 145 -7.24 -16.64 0.41
CA TYR A 145 -7.93 -17.91 0.59
C TYR A 145 -7.17 -18.82 1.57
N ASP A 146 -5.86 -18.92 1.44
CA ASP A 146 -5.04 -19.76 2.29
C ASP A 146 -5.10 -19.32 3.75
N TYR A 147 -5.13 -18.01 4.01
CA TYR A 147 -5.09 -17.48 5.38
C TYR A 147 -6.47 -17.37 6.01
N TYR A 148 -7.48 -16.99 5.25
CA TYR A 148 -8.82 -16.76 5.79
C TYR A 148 -9.78 -17.91 5.50
N LYS A 149 -9.41 -18.82 4.62
CA LYS A 149 -10.20 -20.01 4.25
C LYS A 149 -11.58 -19.68 3.67
N LYS A 150 -11.65 -18.60 2.91
CA LYS A 150 -12.91 -18.22 2.25
C LYS A 150 -12.68 -17.37 0.99
#